data_f839afcfafbc3445ec4e5a65dd537e17
#
_entry.id   f839afcfafbc3445ec4e5a65dd537e17
#
_cell.length_a   1.000
_cell.length_b   1.000
_cell.length_c   1.000
_cell.angle_alpha   90.00
_cell.angle_beta   90.00
_cell.angle_gamma   90.00
#
_symmetry.space_group_name_H-M   'P 1'
#
loop_
_entity.id
_entity.type
_entity.pdbx_description
1 polymer ?
#
loop_
_entity_poly.entity_id
_entity_poly.type
_entity_poly.pdbx_seq_one_letter_code
_entity_poly.pdbx_strand_id
1 'polypeptide(L)'
;MAPLDYSMAAIVHQQLIGKQVGLMLEDGVSRFEETSRGVTVHLKSGKQIPADMVLLSIGVRPETRLAKEAGLTIGALGGIAVNEYMQTSNPDIYALGDAVEVRHLVTGKPALIPLAGPANKQGRIVADNIVSGNKETYDGTMGTSIAKVFDLTVATAGANAKLLKREGIAYQSSYT
;
A
#
# COMPACT_ATOMS: atom_id res chain seq x y z
N MET A 1 6.75 -8.47 5.51
CA MET A 1 6.44 -7.04 5.43
C MET A 1 6.61 -6.58 3.99
N ALA A 2 5.54 -6.08 3.36
CA ALA A 2 5.57 -5.74 1.93
C ALA A 2 6.59 -4.64 1.55
N PRO A 3 6.70 -3.52 2.28
CA PRO A 3 7.59 -2.42 1.89
C PRO A 3 9.08 -2.64 2.23
N LEU A 4 9.42 -3.68 2.98
CA LEU A 4 10.80 -3.96 3.39
C LEU A 4 11.36 -5.19 2.68
N ASP A 5 12.63 -5.11 2.28
CA ASP A 5 13.39 -6.30 1.92
C ASP A 5 13.69 -7.15 3.15
N TYR A 6 14.04 -8.42 2.92
CA TYR A 6 14.18 -9.41 4.01
C TYR A 6 15.16 -8.97 5.09
N SER A 7 16.32 -8.42 4.73
CA SER A 7 17.34 -7.95 5.66
C SER A 7 16.82 -6.86 6.61
N MET A 8 16.06 -5.90 6.08
CA MET A 8 15.44 -4.84 6.89
C MET A 8 14.28 -5.37 7.72
N ALA A 9 13.47 -6.27 7.15
CA ALA A 9 12.37 -6.91 7.87
C ALA A 9 12.87 -7.75 9.05
N ALA A 10 14.05 -8.39 8.94
CA ALA A 10 14.64 -9.18 10.01
C ALA A 10 14.94 -8.33 11.27
N ILE A 11 15.39 -7.09 11.11
CA ILE A 11 15.63 -6.16 12.22
C ILE A 11 14.30 -5.85 12.93
N VAL A 12 13.23 -5.62 12.16
CA VAL A 12 11.89 -5.38 12.71
C VAL A 12 11.36 -6.63 13.44
N HIS A 13 11.59 -7.83 12.89
CA HIS A 13 11.21 -9.08 13.55
C HIS A 13 11.92 -9.25 14.88
N GLN A 14 13.22 -8.95 14.96
CA GLN A 14 13.97 -8.99 16.23
C GLN A 14 13.40 -8.01 17.26
N GLN A 15 13.05 -6.79 16.84
CA GLN A 15 12.41 -5.81 17.72
C GLN A 15 11.08 -6.31 18.27
N LEU A 16 10.24 -6.89 17.41
CA LEU A 16 8.94 -7.45 17.80
C LEU A 16 9.11 -8.60 18.80
N ILE A 17 10.01 -9.54 18.52
CA ILE A 17 10.31 -10.68 19.41
C ILE A 17 10.84 -10.18 20.75
N GLY A 18 11.76 -9.21 20.76
CA GLY A 18 12.30 -8.59 21.98
C GLY A 18 11.23 -7.89 22.83
N LYS A 19 10.13 -7.45 22.20
CA LYS A 19 8.93 -6.91 22.89
C LYS A 19 7.87 -7.97 23.17
N GLN A 20 8.23 -9.25 23.11
CA GLN A 20 7.36 -10.41 23.39
C GLN A 20 6.16 -10.55 22.44
N VAL A 21 6.24 -10.00 21.23
CA VAL A 21 5.23 -10.22 20.18
C VAL A 21 5.49 -11.56 19.51
N GLY A 22 4.53 -12.47 19.55
CA GLY A 22 4.59 -13.74 18.82
C GLY A 22 4.44 -13.53 17.32
N LEU A 23 5.40 -14.01 16.53
CA LEU A 23 5.36 -13.93 15.07
C LEU A 23 5.03 -15.29 14.46
N MET A 24 4.01 -15.33 13.60
CA MET A 24 3.66 -16.48 12.76
C MET A 24 3.88 -16.06 11.30
N LEU A 25 5.09 -16.34 10.81
CA LEU A 25 5.49 -16.00 9.44
C LEU A 25 5.18 -17.16 8.51
N GLU A 26 4.81 -16.84 7.26
CA GLU A 26 4.50 -17.82 6.19
C GLU A 26 3.33 -18.77 6.51
N ASP A 27 2.54 -18.44 7.53
CA ASP A 27 1.42 -19.24 7.98
C ASP A 27 0.14 -18.39 8.02
N GLY A 28 -0.63 -18.46 6.98
CA GLY A 28 -1.82 -17.63 6.82
C GLY A 28 -2.98 -18.13 7.69
N VAL A 29 -3.85 -17.21 8.09
CA VAL A 29 -5.11 -17.53 8.75
C VAL A 29 -6.03 -18.26 7.77
N SER A 30 -6.66 -19.35 8.22
CA SER A 30 -7.64 -20.13 7.44
C SER A 30 -9.08 -19.80 7.83
N ARG A 31 -9.36 -19.63 9.13
CA ARG A 31 -10.68 -19.28 9.65
C ARG A 31 -10.60 -18.71 11.06
N PHE A 32 -11.68 -18.09 11.47
CA PHE A 32 -11.95 -17.67 12.84
C PHE A 32 -13.09 -18.52 13.40
N GLU A 33 -13.00 -18.85 14.68
CA GLU A 33 -14.03 -19.57 15.40
C GLU A 33 -14.35 -18.83 16.70
N GLU A 34 -15.61 -18.42 16.84
CA GLU A 34 -16.09 -17.78 18.06
C GLU A 34 -16.18 -18.78 19.19
N THR A 35 -15.79 -18.39 20.37
CA THR A 35 -15.87 -19.21 21.58
C THR A 35 -16.52 -18.42 22.72
N SER A 36 -16.87 -19.08 23.79
CA SER A 36 -17.45 -18.39 24.97
C SER A 36 -16.50 -17.39 25.66
N ARG A 37 -15.21 -17.38 25.30
CA ARG A 37 -14.16 -16.55 25.91
C ARG A 37 -13.36 -15.72 24.91
N GLY A 38 -13.85 -15.54 23.68
CA GLY A 38 -13.14 -14.80 22.64
C GLY A 38 -13.13 -15.54 21.30
N VAL A 39 -12.04 -15.53 20.59
CA VAL A 39 -11.89 -16.08 19.25
C VAL A 39 -10.73 -17.06 19.18
N THR A 40 -10.92 -18.21 18.55
CA THR A 40 -9.81 -19.08 18.14
C THR A 40 -9.45 -18.78 16.69
N VAL A 41 -8.20 -18.39 16.46
CA VAL A 41 -7.65 -18.17 15.11
C VAL A 41 -7.01 -19.47 14.63
N HIS A 42 -7.50 -20.04 13.52
CA HIS A 42 -6.94 -21.23 12.90
C HIS A 42 -6.00 -20.84 11.77
N LEU A 43 -4.79 -21.38 11.78
CA LEU A 43 -3.78 -21.18 10.74
C LEU A 43 -3.82 -22.30 9.71
N LYS A 44 -3.23 -22.06 8.53
CA LYS A 44 -3.16 -23.07 7.45
C LYS A 44 -2.34 -24.31 7.85
N SER A 45 -1.37 -24.14 8.73
CA SER A 45 -0.58 -25.24 9.32
C SER A 45 -1.38 -26.17 10.24
N GLY A 46 -2.60 -25.79 10.60
CA GLY A 46 -3.42 -26.49 11.62
C GLY A 46 -3.23 -25.96 13.02
N LYS A 47 -2.27 -25.02 13.26
CA LYS A 47 -2.09 -24.39 14.55
C LYS A 47 -3.31 -23.53 14.91
N GLN A 48 -3.64 -23.52 16.21
CA GLN A 48 -4.75 -22.74 16.75
C GLN A 48 -4.20 -21.74 17.78
N ILE A 49 -4.70 -20.51 17.73
CA ILE A 49 -4.27 -19.42 18.62
C ILE A 49 -5.53 -18.82 19.27
N PRO A 50 -5.69 -18.95 20.58
CA PRO A 50 -6.75 -18.25 21.30
C PRO A 50 -6.43 -16.75 21.36
N ALA A 51 -7.46 -15.91 21.20
CA ALA A 51 -7.34 -14.46 21.27
C ALA A 51 -8.62 -13.85 21.84
N ASP A 52 -8.49 -12.78 22.61
CA ASP A 52 -9.63 -12.00 23.08
C ASP A 52 -10.18 -11.09 22.00
N MET A 53 -9.30 -10.64 21.07
CA MET A 53 -9.63 -9.77 19.96
C MET A 53 -8.73 -10.07 18.75
N VAL A 54 -9.27 -9.93 17.56
CA VAL A 54 -8.55 -10.06 16.30
C VAL A 54 -8.64 -8.76 15.50
N LEU A 55 -7.46 -8.20 15.15
CA LEU A 55 -7.37 -7.06 14.25
C LEU A 55 -6.96 -7.53 12.85
N LEU A 56 -7.82 -7.32 11.87
CA LEU A 56 -7.53 -7.63 10.47
C LEU A 56 -6.79 -6.46 9.81
N SER A 57 -5.50 -6.65 9.53
CA SER A 57 -4.65 -5.69 8.83
C SER A 57 -4.01 -6.38 7.61
N ILE A 58 -4.86 -6.83 6.70
CA ILE A 58 -4.48 -7.69 5.55
C ILE A 58 -4.28 -6.91 4.25
N GLY A 59 -4.19 -5.57 4.32
CA GLY A 59 -4.04 -4.66 3.19
C GLY A 59 -5.35 -4.03 2.74
N VAL A 60 -5.23 -3.17 1.74
CA VAL A 60 -6.35 -2.41 1.16
C VAL A 60 -6.45 -2.65 -0.33
N ARG A 61 -7.64 -2.44 -0.89
CA ARG A 61 -7.90 -2.45 -2.32
C ARG A 61 -8.61 -1.15 -2.69
N PRO A 62 -8.36 -0.59 -3.88
CA PRO A 62 -9.07 0.58 -4.33
C PRO A 62 -10.57 0.28 -4.47
N GLU A 63 -11.41 1.13 -3.87
CA GLU A 63 -12.86 1.06 -4.07
C GLU A 63 -13.21 1.79 -5.38
N THR A 64 -13.48 1.03 -6.41
CA THR A 64 -13.70 1.56 -7.77
C THR A 64 -15.09 1.24 -8.33
N ARG A 65 -16.00 0.71 -7.52
CA ARG A 65 -17.34 0.32 -7.97
C ARG A 65 -18.09 1.49 -8.60
N LEU A 66 -18.15 2.62 -7.89
CA LEU A 66 -18.84 3.82 -8.40
C LEU A 66 -18.21 4.35 -9.71
N ALA A 67 -16.88 4.33 -9.80
CA ALA A 67 -16.17 4.72 -11.02
C ALA A 67 -16.51 3.81 -12.22
N LYS A 68 -16.58 2.49 -11.98
CA LYS A 68 -16.98 1.52 -13.00
C LYS A 68 -18.44 1.72 -13.44
N GLU A 69 -19.35 1.91 -12.50
CA GLU A 69 -20.76 2.18 -12.77
C GLU A 69 -20.96 3.48 -13.56
N ALA A 70 -20.09 4.48 -13.32
CA ALA A 70 -20.05 5.73 -14.09
C ALA A 70 -19.33 5.60 -15.45
N GLY A 71 -18.86 4.43 -15.84
CA GLY A 71 -18.18 4.19 -17.12
C GLY A 71 -16.75 4.73 -17.19
N LEU A 72 -16.11 5.02 -16.05
CA LEU A 72 -14.73 5.49 -16.04
C LEU A 72 -13.73 4.36 -16.29
N THR A 73 -12.62 4.67 -16.93
CA THR A 73 -11.54 3.71 -17.18
C THR A 73 -10.87 3.29 -15.89
N ILE A 74 -10.79 1.97 -15.68
CA ILE A 74 -10.03 1.37 -14.58
C ILE A 74 -8.73 0.83 -15.15
N GLY A 75 -7.62 1.15 -14.49
CA GLY A 75 -6.29 0.74 -14.90
C GLY A 75 -6.01 -0.75 -14.62
N ALA A 76 -4.85 -1.20 -15.08
CA ALA A 76 -4.45 -2.61 -15.03
C ALA A 76 -4.27 -3.17 -13.61
N LEU A 77 -4.02 -2.30 -12.62
CA LEU A 77 -3.86 -2.69 -11.21
C LEU A 77 -5.18 -2.60 -10.43
N GLY A 78 -6.26 -2.19 -11.09
CA GLY A 78 -7.60 -2.08 -10.52
C GLY A 78 -7.94 -0.72 -9.91
N GLY A 79 -7.07 0.27 -9.99
CA GLY A 79 -7.33 1.67 -9.62
C GLY A 79 -7.99 2.46 -10.76
N ILE A 80 -8.51 3.63 -10.45
CA ILE A 80 -9.04 4.56 -11.45
C ILE A 80 -7.86 5.12 -12.26
N ALA A 81 -7.93 5.00 -13.60
CA ALA A 81 -6.93 5.60 -14.49
C ALA A 81 -7.10 7.11 -14.52
N VAL A 82 -6.00 7.83 -14.33
CA VAL A 82 -5.96 9.31 -14.43
C VAL A 82 -4.77 9.76 -15.27
N ASN A 83 -4.90 10.95 -15.86
CA ASN A 83 -3.78 11.62 -16.53
C ASN A 83 -2.92 12.41 -15.54
N GLU A 84 -1.92 13.15 -16.03
CA GLU A 84 -1.03 13.99 -15.23
C GLU A 84 -1.74 15.12 -14.46
N TYR A 85 -2.92 15.51 -14.88
CA TYR A 85 -3.76 16.50 -14.19
C TYR A 85 -4.71 15.88 -13.16
N MET A 86 -4.62 14.56 -12.93
CA MET A 86 -5.54 13.76 -12.11
C MET A 86 -6.97 13.67 -12.69
N GLN A 87 -7.16 13.99 -13.97
CA GLN A 87 -8.42 13.81 -14.71
C GLN A 87 -8.61 12.34 -15.08
N THR A 88 -9.84 11.86 -14.98
CA THR A 88 -10.24 10.51 -15.42
C THR A 88 -10.46 10.45 -16.93
N SER A 89 -11.01 9.35 -17.43
CA SER A 89 -11.47 9.23 -18.83
C SER A 89 -12.64 10.15 -19.19
N ASN A 90 -13.33 10.71 -18.19
CA ASN A 90 -14.30 11.78 -18.37
C ASN A 90 -13.64 13.12 -17.96
N PRO A 91 -13.56 14.12 -18.85
CA PRO A 91 -12.87 15.38 -18.59
C PRO A 91 -13.51 16.23 -17.48
N ASP A 92 -14.76 15.96 -17.10
CA ASP A 92 -15.46 16.68 -16.03
C ASP A 92 -15.26 15.99 -14.65
N ILE A 93 -14.53 14.86 -14.62
CA ILE A 93 -14.34 14.06 -13.40
C ILE A 93 -12.85 13.90 -13.10
N TYR A 94 -12.46 14.26 -11.89
CA TYR A 94 -11.14 14.03 -11.33
C TYR A 94 -11.19 12.92 -10.31
N ALA A 95 -10.08 12.19 -10.16
CA ALA A 95 -9.92 11.18 -9.12
C ALA A 95 -8.55 11.29 -8.46
N LEU A 96 -8.49 11.00 -7.16
CA LEU A 96 -7.26 11.11 -6.37
C LEU A 96 -7.25 10.15 -5.18
N GLY A 97 -6.11 10.04 -4.50
CA GLY A 97 -5.94 9.27 -3.28
C GLY A 97 -5.72 7.78 -3.53
N ASP A 98 -6.17 6.95 -2.61
CA ASP A 98 -5.88 5.51 -2.58
C ASP A 98 -6.53 4.72 -3.73
N ALA A 99 -7.55 5.31 -4.38
CA ALA A 99 -8.31 4.65 -5.43
C ALA A 99 -7.73 4.82 -6.84
N VAL A 100 -6.68 5.65 -7.05
CA VAL A 100 -6.14 5.94 -8.37
C VAL A 100 -4.85 5.17 -8.67
N GLU A 101 -4.61 4.87 -9.95
CA GLU A 101 -3.30 4.45 -10.44
C GLU A 101 -2.46 5.68 -10.79
N VAL A 102 -1.24 5.74 -10.24
CA VAL A 102 -0.30 6.82 -10.48
C VAL A 102 1.04 6.27 -10.95
N ARG A 103 1.88 7.12 -11.55
CA ARG A 103 3.22 6.74 -11.96
C ARG A 103 4.13 6.56 -10.74
N HIS A 104 4.81 5.41 -10.65
CA HIS A 104 5.91 5.21 -9.70
C HIS A 104 7.19 5.80 -10.29
N LEU A 105 7.76 6.81 -9.63
CA LEU A 105 8.88 7.60 -10.19
C LEU A 105 10.14 6.78 -10.48
N VAL A 106 10.42 5.74 -9.69
CA VAL A 106 11.62 4.91 -9.90
C VAL A 106 11.44 3.92 -11.04
N THR A 107 10.27 3.27 -11.13
CA THR A 107 10.03 2.22 -12.15
C THR A 107 9.44 2.78 -13.44
N GLY A 108 8.89 3.97 -13.40
CA GLY A 108 8.13 4.58 -14.50
C GLY A 108 6.78 3.93 -14.79
N LYS A 109 6.42 2.86 -14.06
CA LYS A 109 5.21 2.06 -14.29
C LYS A 109 4.04 2.53 -13.42
N PRO A 110 2.79 2.20 -13.81
CA PRO A 110 1.62 2.41 -12.94
C PRO A 110 1.77 1.70 -11.60
N ALA A 111 1.30 2.34 -10.54
CA ALA A 111 1.32 1.80 -9.19
C ALA A 111 0.10 2.27 -8.38
N LEU A 112 -0.34 1.44 -7.44
CA LEU A 112 -1.26 1.80 -6.38
C LEU A 112 -0.43 2.15 -5.14
N ILE A 113 -0.54 3.38 -4.67
CA ILE A 113 0.26 3.87 -3.54
C ILE A 113 -0.67 4.53 -2.52
N PRO A 114 -1.35 3.73 -1.69
CA PRO A 114 -2.32 4.21 -0.70
C PRO A 114 -1.60 4.84 0.50
N LEU A 115 -1.17 6.08 0.34
CA LEU A 115 -0.46 6.86 1.33
C LEU A 115 -1.02 8.29 1.44
N ALA A 116 -1.13 8.79 2.67
CA ALA A 116 -1.69 10.11 2.95
C ALA A 116 -0.90 11.27 2.32
N GLY A 117 0.43 11.18 2.26
CA GLY A 117 1.28 12.21 1.63
C GLY A 117 0.95 12.45 0.16
N PRO A 118 1.00 11.42 -0.70
CA PRO A 118 0.54 11.47 -2.08
C PRO A 118 -0.90 11.99 -2.21
N ALA A 119 -1.85 11.44 -1.45
CA ALA A 119 -3.24 11.83 -1.51
C ALA A 119 -3.46 13.33 -1.21
N ASN A 120 -2.79 13.88 -0.19
CA ASN A 120 -2.84 15.31 0.13
C ASN A 120 -2.26 16.20 -0.98
N LYS A 121 -1.14 15.79 -1.60
CA LYS A 121 -0.56 16.52 -2.74
C LYS A 121 -1.50 16.50 -3.94
N GLN A 122 -2.05 15.34 -4.27
CA GLN A 122 -3.02 15.16 -5.35
C GLN A 122 -4.27 16.02 -5.13
N GLY A 123 -4.79 16.07 -3.88
CA GLY A 123 -5.96 16.88 -3.54
C GLY A 123 -5.77 18.37 -3.81
N ARG A 124 -4.58 18.92 -3.54
CA ARG A 124 -4.26 20.33 -3.86
C ARG A 124 -4.20 20.55 -5.37
N ILE A 125 -3.50 19.67 -6.11
CA ILE A 125 -3.41 19.73 -7.56
C ILE A 125 -4.80 19.67 -8.22
N VAL A 126 -5.65 18.76 -7.78
CA VAL A 126 -7.01 18.65 -8.28
C VAL A 126 -7.83 19.90 -8.00
N ALA A 127 -7.76 20.45 -6.78
CA ALA A 127 -8.47 21.68 -6.45
C ALA A 127 -8.03 22.86 -7.34
N ASP A 128 -6.74 23.02 -7.55
CA ASP A 128 -6.18 24.05 -8.43
C ASP A 128 -6.62 23.84 -9.90
N ASN A 129 -6.59 22.61 -10.39
CA ASN A 129 -6.97 22.27 -11.76
C ASN A 129 -8.46 22.45 -12.03
N ILE A 130 -9.34 22.16 -11.08
CA ILE A 130 -10.78 22.42 -11.21
C ILE A 130 -11.06 23.92 -11.41
N VAL A 131 -10.34 24.79 -10.69
CA VAL A 131 -10.59 26.24 -10.70
C VAL A 131 -9.87 26.94 -11.86
N SER A 132 -8.63 26.55 -12.15
CA SER A 132 -7.77 27.27 -13.10
C SER A 132 -7.56 26.57 -14.44
N GLY A 133 -8.14 25.38 -14.62
CA GLY A 133 -8.05 24.57 -15.85
C GLY A 133 -6.69 23.91 -16.00
N ASN A 134 -6.54 22.66 -15.65
CA ASN A 134 -5.42 21.74 -15.87
C ASN A 134 -4.02 22.35 -16.07
N LYS A 135 -3.57 23.14 -15.10
CA LYS A 135 -2.25 23.80 -15.13
C LYS A 135 -1.21 23.09 -14.30
N GLU A 136 -1.64 22.42 -13.23
CA GLU A 136 -0.76 21.74 -12.30
C GLU A 136 -0.68 20.24 -12.59
N THR A 137 0.53 19.69 -12.65
CA THR A 137 0.76 18.28 -12.94
C THR A 137 1.16 17.48 -11.70
N TYR A 138 0.72 16.24 -11.65
CA TYR A 138 1.19 15.24 -10.70
C TYR A 138 2.11 14.24 -11.39
N ASP A 139 3.42 14.41 -11.22
CA ASP A 139 4.43 13.59 -11.92
C ASP A 139 4.53 12.16 -11.40
N GLY A 140 3.86 11.85 -10.28
CA GLY A 140 3.89 10.55 -9.63
C GLY A 140 4.50 10.61 -8.23
N THR A 141 4.87 9.43 -7.70
CA THR A 141 5.40 9.30 -6.34
C THR A 141 6.41 8.17 -6.21
N MET A 142 7.29 8.26 -5.21
CA MET A 142 8.21 7.19 -4.82
C MET A 142 7.64 6.25 -3.76
N GLY A 143 6.45 6.52 -3.22
CA GLY A 143 5.88 5.68 -2.17
C GLY A 143 6.64 5.77 -0.84
N THR A 144 7.08 6.97 -0.46
CA THR A 144 7.79 7.19 0.81
C THR A 144 6.86 7.00 2.00
N SER A 145 7.28 6.15 2.93
CA SER A 145 6.54 5.89 4.17
C SER A 145 7.48 5.76 5.37
N ILE A 146 6.94 6.07 6.55
CA ILE A 146 7.64 5.93 7.82
C ILE A 146 6.67 5.37 8.86
N ALA A 147 7.15 4.44 9.68
CA ALA A 147 6.38 3.87 10.78
C ALA A 147 7.28 3.67 12.00
N LYS A 148 6.71 3.83 13.18
CA LYS A 148 7.37 3.50 14.45
C LYS A 148 6.92 2.11 14.90
N VAL A 149 7.90 1.24 15.19
CA VAL A 149 7.68 -0.10 15.74
C VAL A 149 8.34 -0.17 17.09
N PHE A 150 7.61 0.13 18.15
CA PHE A 150 8.14 0.38 19.51
C PHE A 150 9.21 1.48 19.48
N ASP A 151 10.46 1.15 19.79
CA ASP A 151 11.57 2.11 19.82
C ASP A 151 12.27 2.25 18.46
N LEU A 152 11.94 1.36 17.52
CA LEU A 152 12.53 1.35 16.18
C LEU A 152 11.71 2.23 15.21
N THR A 153 12.36 3.14 14.53
CA THR A 153 11.77 3.88 13.42
C THR A 153 12.16 3.22 12.10
N VAL A 154 11.17 2.89 11.28
CA VAL A 154 11.33 2.23 9.99
C VAL A 154 10.85 3.17 8.89
N ALA A 155 11.72 3.51 7.96
CA ALA A 155 11.40 4.36 6.82
C ALA A 155 11.73 3.66 5.50
N THR A 156 10.93 3.91 4.48
CA THR A 156 11.17 3.42 3.11
C THR A 156 10.90 4.53 2.11
N ALA A 157 11.64 4.53 1.02
CA ALA A 157 11.41 5.43 -0.11
C ALA A 157 11.80 4.73 -1.41
N GLY A 158 11.01 4.91 -2.45
CA GLY A 158 11.28 4.36 -3.77
C GLY A 158 11.00 2.86 -3.88
N ALA A 159 11.83 2.17 -4.68
CA ALA A 159 11.65 0.76 -4.99
C ALA A 159 12.58 -0.11 -4.14
N ASN A 160 12.05 -1.10 -3.48
CA ASN A 160 12.82 -2.13 -2.81
C ASN A 160 13.29 -3.22 -3.80
N ALA A 161 14.21 -4.09 -3.38
CA ALA A 161 14.75 -5.15 -4.23
C ALA A 161 13.66 -6.12 -4.73
N LYS A 162 12.63 -6.41 -3.94
CA LYS A 162 11.49 -7.24 -4.34
C LYS A 162 10.74 -6.64 -5.52
N LEU A 163 10.48 -5.33 -5.48
CA LEU A 163 9.80 -4.61 -6.55
C LEU A 163 10.68 -4.60 -7.80
N LEU A 164 11.95 -4.22 -7.69
CA LEU A 164 12.88 -4.16 -8.82
C LEU A 164 13.03 -5.54 -9.50
N LYS A 165 13.16 -6.61 -8.70
CA LYS A 165 13.22 -7.99 -9.21
C LYS A 165 11.93 -8.37 -9.95
N ARG A 166 10.77 -8.07 -9.41
CA ARG A 166 9.47 -8.33 -10.06
C ARG A 166 9.33 -7.60 -11.38
N GLU A 167 9.84 -6.37 -11.45
CA GLU A 167 9.79 -5.52 -12.66
C GLU A 167 10.92 -5.81 -13.65
N GLY A 168 11.84 -6.73 -13.35
CA GLY A 168 12.98 -7.05 -14.21
C GLY A 168 14.05 -5.96 -14.31
N ILE A 169 14.11 -5.05 -13.32
CA ILE A 169 15.06 -3.94 -13.27
C ILE A 169 16.32 -4.39 -12.55
N ALA A 170 17.49 -4.25 -13.22
CA ALA A 170 18.77 -4.54 -12.60
C ALA A 170 19.07 -3.55 -11.46
N TYR A 171 19.59 -4.06 -10.34
CA TYR A 171 19.93 -3.24 -9.17
C TYR A 171 21.17 -3.79 -8.46
N GLN A 172 21.77 -2.96 -7.64
CA GLN A 172 22.81 -3.34 -6.69
C GLN A 172 22.31 -3.01 -5.28
N SER A 173 22.69 -3.86 -4.31
CA SER A 173 22.35 -3.63 -2.90
C SER A 173 23.61 -3.31 -2.11
N SER A 174 23.54 -2.32 -1.25
CA SER A 174 24.54 -1.99 -0.26
C SER A 174 23.89 -1.93 1.12
N TYR A 175 24.57 -2.44 2.12
CA TYR A 175 24.14 -2.42 3.51
C TYR A 175 25.22 -1.72 4.35
N THR A 176 24.81 -0.75 5.15
CA THR A 176 25.70 0.02 6.03
C THR A 176 25.21 -0.04 7.46
#